data_635eb335906ccc3b0232f32276807421
#
_entry.id   635eb335906ccc3b0232f32276807421
#
_cell.length_a   1.000
_cell.length_b   1.000
_cell.length_c   1.000
_cell.angle_alpha   90.00
_cell.angle_beta   90.00
_cell.angle_gamma   90.00
#
_symmetry.space_group_name_H-M   'P 1'
#
loop_
_entity.id
_entity.type
_entity.pdbx_description
1 polymer ?
#
loop_
_entity_poly.entity_id
_entity_poly.type
_entity_poly.pdbx_seq_one_letter_code
_entity_poly.pdbx_strand_id
1 'polypeptide(L)'
;MLTQLYIKNFALIDELDMDFRSGFSVITGETGAGKSIILGALGLVMGQRADVKSIKHGAEKCTVEAHFNIAHYGLGPFFEQNDLDYDANDCIIRREINVSGKSRAFINDAPAPLALVKELGERLIDIHSQHQNLLLNKEDFQLNVIDLIAQNSAQLAEYAEAYDKYKAAEKELRQLEELISGNKEREDYLRFQHAELEEAKLEDGQQESLEQESEMMSHAEDIKAALYQAVEGIDGESNSMLGSLHTYVGKLHDIEEIYPNVKELAERLDNCYVELKDIAQDLGSQVEDVDFDPQRLDEITQRLNIIYSLEKKYRLDSVAELIAMHNDIKQQLQHIDNGDADLEEIRKKKEQMLAICTEKVAKLTAIRQKKAQQIEQQLQSMLMELGIPKVQFKIALSAKELSPNGCDKVSFLFSANTNTALQPVSQVASGGEVARVMLSLKAMISNAVKLPTIIFDEIDTGVSGRVAEKMANIMADMGKTDRQVIAITHLPQIAARGTTHYMVSKEETDQGTVSHMCLLNPSERVGEIAKMLSGSDVSAAAIDNAKTLLGIQ
;
A
#
# COMPACT_ATOMS: atom_id res chain seq x y z
N MET A 1 19.01 -6.71 -5.01
CA MET A 1 19.74 -7.73 -5.80
C MET A 1 19.28 -9.10 -5.31
N LEU A 2 18.85 -9.98 -6.19
CA LEU A 2 18.49 -11.36 -5.86
C LEU A 2 19.74 -12.12 -5.36
N THR A 3 19.70 -12.68 -4.17
CA THR A 3 20.82 -13.41 -3.56
C THR A 3 20.58 -14.91 -3.56
N GLN A 4 19.34 -15.35 -3.33
CA GLN A 4 18.97 -16.76 -3.30
C GLN A 4 17.55 -16.97 -3.82
N LEU A 5 17.31 -18.10 -4.46
CA LEU A 5 15.99 -18.55 -4.90
C LEU A 5 15.78 -20.00 -4.44
N TYR A 6 14.80 -20.17 -3.57
CA TYR A 6 14.34 -21.49 -3.13
C TYR A 6 13.00 -21.83 -3.76
N ILE A 7 12.91 -23.00 -4.34
CA ILE A 7 11.69 -23.51 -5.00
C ILE A 7 11.44 -24.93 -4.50
N LYS A 8 10.20 -25.21 -4.08
CA LYS A 8 9.78 -26.56 -3.69
C LYS A 8 8.44 -26.92 -4.30
N ASN A 9 8.39 -28.09 -4.96
CA ASN A 9 7.19 -28.65 -5.57
C ASN A 9 6.54 -27.74 -6.62
N PHE A 10 7.33 -27.13 -7.47
CA PHE A 10 6.84 -26.22 -8.51
C PHE A 10 7.09 -26.81 -9.92
N ALA A 11 6.04 -27.06 -10.65
CA ALA A 11 6.05 -27.65 -11.99
C ALA A 11 6.91 -28.94 -12.05
N LEU A 12 8.06 -28.89 -12.70
CA LEU A 12 9.01 -30.03 -12.81
C LEU A 12 10.14 -29.98 -11.76
N ILE A 13 10.12 -28.99 -10.86
CA ILE A 13 11.14 -28.83 -9.81
C ILE A 13 10.63 -29.48 -8.53
N ASP A 14 11.37 -30.44 -7.99
CA ASP A 14 11.12 -31.00 -6.66
C ASP A 14 11.58 -30.04 -5.58
N GLU A 15 12.86 -29.76 -5.61
CA GLU A 15 13.52 -28.84 -4.72
C GLU A 15 14.71 -28.21 -5.44
N LEU A 16 14.80 -26.89 -5.36
CA LEU A 16 15.90 -26.11 -5.88
C LEU A 16 16.27 -25.07 -4.83
N ASP A 17 17.53 -25.03 -4.47
CA ASP A 17 18.12 -23.98 -3.65
C ASP A 17 19.36 -23.45 -4.38
N MET A 18 19.30 -22.18 -4.80
CA MET A 18 20.30 -21.61 -5.69
C MET A 18 20.69 -20.19 -5.27
N ASP A 19 22.00 -20.02 -5.08
CA ASP A 19 22.60 -18.70 -4.84
C ASP A 19 22.86 -17.98 -6.15
N PHE A 20 22.52 -16.68 -6.18
CA PHE A 20 22.79 -15.79 -7.29
C PHE A 20 23.86 -14.76 -6.91
N ARG A 21 24.71 -14.43 -7.89
CA ARG A 21 25.80 -13.49 -7.72
C ARG A 21 25.51 -12.16 -8.40
N SER A 22 26.15 -11.10 -7.96
CA SER A 22 26.17 -9.80 -8.65
C SER A 22 26.84 -9.93 -10.02
N GLY A 23 26.66 -8.92 -10.85
CA GLY A 23 27.26 -8.89 -12.19
C GLY A 23 26.39 -9.51 -13.26
N PHE A 24 27.01 -9.98 -14.32
CA PHE A 24 26.32 -10.59 -15.46
C PHE A 24 26.32 -12.13 -15.34
N SER A 25 25.16 -12.69 -15.03
CA SER A 25 24.93 -14.14 -14.97
C SER A 25 24.19 -14.63 -16.20
N VAL A 26 24.49 -15.85 -16.63
CA VAL A 26 23.79 -16.51 -17.72
C VAL A 26 23.18 -17.83 -17.28
N ILE A 27 22.02 -18.15 -17.83
CA ILE A 27 21.32 -19.41 -17.62
C ILE A 27 21.16 -20.08 -19.00
N THR A 28 21.78 -21.24 -19.16
CA THR A 28 21.66 -22.10 -20.37
C THR A 28 20.89 -23.38 -20.05
N GLY A 29 20.61 -24.17 -21.07
CA GLY A 29 19.93 -25.45 -20.97
C GLY A 29 19.01 -25.71 -22.16
N GLU A 30 18.51 -26.92 -22.29
CA GLU A 30 17.63 -27.33 -23.39
C GLU A 30 16.31 -26.57 -23.38
N THR A 31 15.72 -26.31 -24.55
CA THR A 31 14.40 -25.68 -24.69
C THR A 31 13.34 -26.53 -23.98
N GLY A 32 12.51 -25.86 -23.15
CA GLY A 32 11.52 -26.56 -22.33
C GLY A 32 12.09 -27.18 -21.04
N ALA A 33 13.41 -27.07 -20.78
CA ALA A 33 14.10 -27.68 -19.63
C ALA A 33 13.95 -26.97 -18.29
N GLY A 34 12.96 -26.13 -18.12
CA GLY A 34 12.77 -25.47 -16.83
C GLY A 34 13.21 -24.01 -16.78
N LYS A 35 13.79 -23.44 -17.86
CA LYS A 35 14.09 -21.99 -17.92
C LYS A 35 12.83 -21.17 -17.68
N SER A 36 11.74 -21.49 -18.38
CA SER A 36 10.43 -20.86 -18.18
C SER A 36 9.82 -21.17 -16.81
N ILE A 37 10.21 -22.29 -16.17
CA ILE A 37 9.74 -22.66 -14.83
C ILE A 37 10.38 -21.72 -13.79
N ILE A 38 11.67 -21.42 -13.91
CA ILE A 38 12.35 -20.45 -13.02
C ILE A 38 11.72 -19.07 -13.13
N LEU A 39 11.42 -18.62 -14.37
CA LEU A 39 10.72 -17.35 -14.59
C LEU A 39 9.31 -17.36 -14.02
N GLY A 40 8.60 -18.48 -14.13
CA GLY A 40 7.29 -18.66 -13.50
C GLY A 40 7.36 -18.58 -11.98
N ALA A 41 8.38 -19.17 -11.36
CA ALA A 41 8.62 -19.07 -9.92
C ALA A 41 8.93 -17.64 -9.50
N LEU A 42 9.81 -16.93 -10.22
CA LEU A 42 10.10 -15.52 -10.00
C LEU A 42 8.85 -14.65 -10.20
N GLY A 43 8.01 -14.96 -11.18
CA GLY A 43 6.73 -14.29 -11.38
C GLY A 43 5.80 -14.40 -10.17
N LEU A 44 5.81 -15.53 -9.47
CA LEU A 44 5.02 -15.72 -8.25
C LEU A 44 5.49 -14.80 -7.11
N VAL A 45 6.80 -14.70 -6.88
CA VAL A 45 7.35 -13.78 -5.84
C VAL A 45 7.20 -12.33 -6.24
N MET A 46 7.07 -12.01 -7.54
CA MET A 46 6.70 -10.68 -8.03
C MET A 46 5.19 -10.39 -7.95
N GLY A 47 4.40 -11.23 -7.30
CA GLY A 47 2.97 -10.99 -7.10
C GLY A 47 2.06 -11.40 -8.27
N GLN A 48 2.52 -12.21 -9.21
CA GLN A 48 1.64 -12.76 -10.25
C GLN A 48 0.62 -13.72 -9.64
N ARG A 49 -0.51 -13.91 -10.35
CA ARG A 49 -1.56 -14.85 -9.92
C ARG A 49 -1.00 -16.27 -9.92
N ALA A 50 -1.30 -16.99 -8.85
CA ALA A 50 -0.95 -18.39 -8.72
C ALA A 50 -1.93 -19.24 -9.54
N ASP A 51 -1.38 -20.24 -10.28
CA ASP A 51 -2.16 -21.29 -10.91
C ASP A 51 -1.87 -22.61 -10.16
N VAL A 52 -2.93 -23.30 -9.74
CA VAL A 52 -2.83 -24.62 -9.08
C VAL A 52 -2.12 -25.63 -9.95
N LYS A 53 -2.21 -25.48 -11.28
CA LYS A 53 -1.49 -26.33 -12.25
C LYS A 53 0.04 -26.20 -12.14
N SER A 54 0.53 -25.15 -11.50
CA SER A 54 1.97 -24.96 -11.24
C SER A 54 2.49 -25.81 -10.10
N ILE A 55 1.62 -26.43 -9.30
CA ILE A 55 2.02 -27.37 -8.24
C ILE A 55 2.45 -28.69 -8.90
N LYS A 56 3.59 -29.23 -8.46
CA LYS A 56 4.06 -30.53 -8.94
C LYS A 56 3.01 -31.61 -8.68
N HIS A 57 2.80 -32.48 -9.65
CA HIS A 57 1.85 -33.60 -9.55
C HIS A 57 2.17 -34.48 -8.32
N GLY A 58 1.18 -34.72 -7.47
CA GLY A 58 1.33 -35.49 -6.24
C GLY A 58 1.77 -34.71 -5.00
N ALA A 59 2.11 -33.41 -5.15
CA ALA A 59 2.43 -32.56 -4.02
C ALA A 59 1.19 -31.78 -3.54
N GLU A 60 1.06 -31.60 -2.22
CA GLU A 60 -0.05 -30.86 -1.60
C GLU A 60 0.16 -29.35 -1.60
N LYS A 61 1.43 -28.91 -1.63
CA LYS A 61 1.85 -27.52 -1.49
C LYS A 61 3.07 -27.24 -2.35
N CYS A 62 3.07 -26.07 -2.96
CA CYS A 62 4.22 -25.46 -3.60
C CYS A 62 4.69 -24.26 -2.77
N THR A 63 6.01 -24.09 -2.65
CA THR A 63 6.64 -22.94 -2.01
C THR A 63 7.70 -22.36 -2.93
N VAL A 64 7.67 -21.03 -3.09
CA VAL A 64 8.72 -20.27 -3.76
C VAL A 64 9.14 -19.15 -2.84
N GLU A 65 10.45 -19.03 -2.60
CA GLU A 65 11.04 -18.02 -1.74
C GLU A 65 12.23 -17.37 -2.43
N ALA A 66 12.31 -16.07 -2.38
CA ALA A 66 13.40 -15.31 -2.97
C ALA A 66 13.95 -14.32 -1.96
N HIS A 67 15.28 -14.31 -1.84
CA HIS A 67 16.03 -13.44 -0.94
C HIS A 67 16.68 -12.31 -1.71
N PHE A 68 16.64 -11.11 -1.16
CA PHE A 68 17.15 -9.91 -1.80
C PHE A 68 17.99 -9.07 -0.85
N ASN A 69 19.18 -8.71 -1.29
CA ASN A 69 19.92 -7.62 -0.67
C ASN A 69 19.39 -6.29 -1.21
N ILE A 70 18.81 -5.46 -0.34
CA ILE A 70 18.15 -4.20 -0.68
C ILE A 70 18.83 -2.97 -0.05
N ALA A 71 20.02 -3.13 0.52
CA ALA A 71 20.74 -2.08 1.27
C ALA A 71 20.92 -0.76 0.48
N HIS A 72 21.03 -0.83 -0.86
CA HIS A 72 21.34 0.32 -1.71
C HIS A 72 20.13 0.87 -2.49
N TYR A 73 18.90 0.41 -2.19
CA TYR A 73 17.72 0.77 -3.00
C TYR A 73 16.78 1.79 -2.37
N GLY A 74 17.10 2.26 -1.13
CA GLY A 74 16.32 3.29 -0.47
C GLY A 74 14.86 2.89 -0.16
N LEU A 75 14.62 1.60 0.10
CA LEU A 75 13.27 1.05 0.33
C LEU A 75 12.77 1.20 1.76
N GLY A 76 13.59 1.74 2.70
CA GLY A 76 13.18 1.95 4.09
C GLY A 76 11.80 2.61 4.25
N PRO A 77 11.53 3.76 3.56
CA PRO A 77 10.21 4.40 3.65
C PRO A 77 9.05 3.53 3.17
N PHE A 78 9.27 2.64 2.20
CA PHE A 78 8.23 1.71 1.75
C PHE A 78 7.85 0.70 2.84
N PHE A 79 8.84 0.16 3.55
CA PHE A 79 8.61 -0.79 4.64
C PHE A 79 7.94 -0.10 5.83
N GLU A 80 8.39 1.10 6.19
CA GLU A 80 7.81 1.91 7.26
C GLU A 80 6.33 2.29 6.99
N GLN A 81 6.00 2.73 5.77
CA GLN A 81 4.64 3.09 5.38
C GLN A 81 3.66 1.91 5.39
N ASN A 82 4.17 0.69 5.24
CA ASN A 82 3.37 -0.53 5.17
C ASN A 82 3.47 -1.40 6.43
N ASP A 83 4.06 -0.89 7.50
CA ASP A 83 4.23 -1.59 8.79
C ASP A 83 4.90 -2.97 8.63
N LEU A 84 5.98 -3.01 7.83
CA LEU A 84 6.76 -4.20 7.55
C LEU A 84 8.15 -4.10 8.17
N ASP A 85 8.67 -5.22 8.66
CA ASP A 85 10.05 -5.32 9.13
C ASP A 85 11.04 -5.08 7.97
N TYR A 86 11.98 -4.15 8.17
CA TYR A 86 13.00 -3.81 7.18
C TYR A 86 14.32 -4.50 7.48
N ASP A 87 14.69 -5.49 6.66
CA ASP A 87 16.06 -6.01 6.62
C ASP A 87 16.72 -5.63 5.30
N ALA A 88 17.74 -4.80 5.38
CA ALA A 88 18.46 -4.29 4.21
C ALA A 88 19.29 -5.37 3.51
N ASN A 89 19.78 -6.37 4.24
CA ASN A 89 20.69 -7.39 3.73
C ASN A 89 19.96 -8.63 3.24
N ASP A 90 18.81 -8.96 3.85
CA ASP A 90 18.04 -10.15 3.52
C ASP A 90 16.52 -9.89 3.56
N CYS A 91 16.02 -9.25 2.51
CA CYS A 91 14.58 -9.09 2.31
C CYS A 91 14.02 -10.35 1.64
N ILE A 92 13.13 -11.03 2.33
CA ILE A 92 12.56 -12.31 1.90
C ILE A 92 11.16 -12.10 1.34
N ILE A 93 10.90 -12.59 0.13
CA ILE A 93 9.55 -12.70 -0.43
C ILE A 93 9.23 -14.18 -0.62
N ARG A 94 8.17 -14.65 0.07
CA ARG A 94 7.74 -16.05 0.00
C ARG A 94 6.31 -16.18 -0.50
N ARG A 95 6.09 -17.15 -1.38
CA ARG A 95 4.77 -17.54 -1.90
C ARG A 95 4.49 -19.00 -1.61
N GLU A 96 3.31 -19.27 -1.11
CA GLU A 96 2.83 -20.61 -0.85
C GLU A 96 1.50 -20.84 -1.56
N ILE A 97 1.39 -21.93 -2.29
CA ILE A 97 0.18 -22.31 -3.02
C ILE A 97 -0.15 -23.75 -2.65
N ASN A 98 -1.38 -24.04 -2.29
CA ASN A 98 -1.82 -25.39 -2.04
C ASN A 98 -2.87 -25.85 -3.06
N VAL A 99 -3.08 -27.17 -3.13
CA VAL A 99 -4.00 -27.80 -4.09
C VAL A 99 -5.45 -27.34 -3.96
N SER A 100 -5.85 -26.77 -2.80
CA SER A 100 -7.18 -26.19 -2.62
C SER A 100 -7.35 -24.81 -3.30
N GLY A 101 -6.32 -24.31 -4.00
CA GLY A 101 -6.30 -22.99 -4.65
C GLY A 101 -6.03 -21.83 -3.70
N LYS A 102 -5.78 -22.08 -2.41
CA LYS A 102 -5.39 -21.02 -1.47
C LYS A 102 -3.93 -20.66 -1.72
N SER A 103 -3.68 -19.36 -1.91
CA SER A 103 -2.35 -18.79 -2.06
C SER A 103 -2.08 -17.79 -0.94
N ARG A 104 -0.90 -17.90 -0.32
CA ARG A 104 -0.42 -16.98 0.72
C ARG A 104 0.86 -16.31 0.25
N ALA A 105 1.06 -15.08 0.67
CA ALA A 105 2.28 -14.33 0.40
C ALA A 105 2.83 -13.75 1.69
N PHE A 106 4.15 -13.67 1.77
CA PHE A 106 4.86 -13.18 2.95
C PHE A 106 6.00 -12.27 2.51
N ILE A 107 6.25 -11.23 3.30
CA ILE A 107 7.42 -10.36 3.21
C ILE A 107 8.08 -10.38 4.58
N ASN A 108 9.35 -10.78 4.65
CA ASN A 108 10.10 -10.96 5.90
C ASN A 108 9.31 -11.76 6.95
N ASP A 109 8.74 -12.91 6.52
CA ASP A 109 7.87 -13.80 7.29
C ASP A 109 6.51 -13.22 7.73
N ALA A 110 6.26 -11.93 7.57
CA ALA A 110 4.96 -11.32 7.81
C ALA A 110 3.99 -11.62 6.65
N PRO A 111 2.74 -12.07 6.92
CA PRO A 111 1.74 -12.22 5.88
C PRO A 111 1.45 -10.88 5.20
N ALA A 112 1.51 -10.86 3.86
CA ALA A 112 1.34 -9.63 3.08
C ALA A 112 0.26 -9.78 2.00
N PRO A 113 -0.54 -8.72 1.73
CA PRO A 113 -1.45 -8.67 0.60
C PRO A 113 -0.71 -8.81 -0.74
N LEU A 114 -1.34 -9.48 -1.71
CA LEU A 114 -0.72 -9.70 -3.02
C LEU A 114 -0.36 -8.40 -3.75
N ALA A 115 -1.16 -7.35 -3.58
CA ALA A 115 -0.90 -6.03 -4.15
C ALA A 115 0.42 -5.44 -3.64
N LEU A 116 0.70 -5.58 -2.35
CA LEU A 116 1.92 -5.10 -1.71
C LEU A 116 3.15 -5.90 -2.17
N VAL A 117 3.01 -7.24 -2.27
CA VAL A 117 4.07 -8.10 -2.83
C VAL A 117 4.38 -7.73 -4.27
N LYS A 118 3.35 -7.41 -5.08
CA LYS A 118 3.52 -6.96 -6.46
C LYS A 118 4.27 -5.63 -6.53
N GLU A 119 3.90 -4.67 -5.71
CA GLU A 119 4.56 -3.36 -5.66
C GLU A 119 6.04 -3.48 -5.26
N LEU A 120 6.34 -4.30 -4.24
CA LEU A 120 7.73 -4.57 -3.85
C LEU A 120 8.48 -5.33 -4.94
N GLY A 121 7.88 -6.36 -5.52
CA GLY A 121 8.47 -7.18 -6.59
C GLY A 121 8.87 -6.35 -7.82
N GLU A 122 8.01 -5.41 -8.25
CA GLU A 122 8.28 -4.49 -9.37
C GLU A 122 9.46 -3.55 -9.07
N ARG A 123 9.76 -3.28 -7.80
CA ARG A 123 10.94 -2.50 -7.38
C ARG A 123 12.22 -3.35 -7.28
N LEU A 124 12.10 -4.67 -7.20
CA LEU A 124 13.22 -5.59 -6.98
C LEU A 124 13.68 -6.34 -8.23
N ILE A 125 12.77 -6.69 -9.12
CA ILE A 125 13.08 -7.46 -10.33
C ILE A 125 12.38 -6.84 -11.54
N ASP A 126 13.13 -6.72 -12.63
CA ASP A 126 12.61 -6.34 -13.94
C ASP A 126 12.84 -7.50 -14.92
N ILE A 127 11.79 -8.26 -15.21
CA ILE A 127 11.87 -9.42 -16.14
C ILE A 127 11.51 -8.94 -17.53
N HIS A 128 12.42 -9.05 -18.48
CA HIS A 128 12.17 -8.79 -19.90
C HIS A 128 11.98 -10.09 -20.66
N SER A 129 10.76 -10.33 -21.17
CA SER A 129 10.38 -11.46 -22.01
C SER A 129 9.67 -10.98 -23.29
N GLN A 130 9.44 -11.87 -24.24
CA GLN A 130 8.70 -11.54 -25.47
C GLN A 130 7.33 -10.92 -25.21
N HIS A 131 6.65 -11.27 -24.11
CA HIS A 131 5.36 -10.68 -23.74
C HIS A 131 5.48 -9.25 -23.22
N GLN A 132 6.63 -8.84 -22.71
CA GLN A 132 6.85 -7.46 -22.24
C GLN A 132 7.13 -6.46 -23.37
N ASN A 133 7.39 -6.90 -24.58
CA ASN A 133 7.42 -6.03 -25.75
C ASN A 133 6.09 -5.25 -25.91
N LEU A 134 4.99 -5.76 -25.35
CA LEU A 134 3.70 -5.07 -25.26
C LEU A 134 3.74 -3.81 -24.36
N LEU A 135 4.70 -3.69 -23.44
CA LEU A 135 4.85 -2.48 -22.62
C LEU A 135 5.31 -1.27 -23.44
N LEU A 136 6.09 -1.50 -24.51
CA LEU A 136 6.44 -0.44 -25.45
C LEU A 136 5.23 0.19 -26.14
N ASN A 137 4.07 -0.47 -26.08
CA ASN A 137 2.82 0.05 -26.63
C ASN A 137 2.07 0.95 -25.66
N LYS A 138 2.45 0.95 -24.37
CA LYS A 138 1.80 1.77 -23.36
C LYS A 138 2.42 3.16 -23.34
N GLU A 139 1.58 4.15 -23.53
CA GLU A 139 1.96 5.57 -23.51
C GLU A 139 2.66 5.96 -22.21
N ASP A 140 2.11 5.49 -21.07
CA ASP A 140 2.67 5.77 -19.73
C ASP A 140 4.07 5.17 -19.57
N PHE A 141 4.34 4.00 -20.16
CA PHE A 141 5.67 3.41 -20.14
C PHE A 141 6.67 4.25 -20.93
N GLN A 142 6.29 4.70 -22.14
CA GLN A 142 7.15 5.51 -22.99
C GLN A 142 7.49 6.86 -22.35
N LEU A 143 6.50 7.50 -21.72
CA LEU A 143 6.67 8.72 -20.95
C LEU A 143 7.62 8.51 -19.76
N ASN A 144 7.39 7.44 -18.99
CA ASN A 144 8.22 7.09 -17.84
C ASN A 144 9.69 6.82 -18.22
N VAL A 145 9.94 6.19 -19.37
CA VAL A 145 11.29 5.98 -19.88
C VAL A 145 12.03 7.32 -20.08
N ILE A 146 11.36 8.32 -20.66
CA ILE A 146 11.95 9.66 -20.83
C ILE A 146 12.25 10.29 -19.47
N ASP A 147 11.29 10.26 -18.55
CA ASP A 147 11.41 10.87 -17.23
C ASP A 147 12.52 10.21 -16.38
N LEU A 148 12.63 8.89 -16.42
CA LEU A 148 13.71 8.14 -15.75
C LEU A 148 15.09 8.52 -16.31
N ILE A 149 15.26 8.57 -17.64
CA ILE A 149 16.53 8.92 -18.26
C ILE A 149 16.82 10.43 -18.08
N ALA A 150 15.78 11.27 -18.01
CA ALA A 150 15.93 12.70 -17.74
C ALA A 150 16.27 13.01 -16.29
N GLN A 151 16.01 12.08 -15.36
CA GLN A 151 16.14 12.26 -13.91
C GLN A 151 15.38 13.51 -13.41
N ASN A 152 14.17 13.75 -13.95
CA ASN A 152 13.35 14.92 -13.69
C ASN A 152 12.30 14.70 -12.58
N SER A 153 12.53 13.76 -11.68
CA SER A 153 11.61 13.42 -10.59
C SER A 153 11.26 14.62 -9.71
N ALA A 154 12.22 15.53 -9.46
CA ALA A 154 11.96 16.76 -8.70
C ALA A 154 10.98 17.68 -9.42
N GLN A 155 11.17 17.92 -10.73
CA GLN A 155 10.28 18.76 -11.53
C GLN A 155 8.90 18.14 -11.70
N LEU A 156 8.85 16.80 -11.82
CA LEU A 156 7.59 16.06 -11.86
C LEU A 156 6.82 16.19 -10.54
N ALA A 157 7.50 16.08 -9.39
CA ALA A 157 6.90 16.28 -8.07
C ALA A 157 6.38 17.71 -7.88
N GLU A 158 7.18 18.72 -8.28
CA GLU A 158 6.73 20.11 -8.24
C GLU A 158 5.51 20.39 -9.12
N TYR A 159 5.45 19.75 -10.30
CA TYR A 159 4.30 19.85 -11.18
C TYR A 159 3.09 19.13 -10.58
N ALA A 160 3.26 17.91 -10.05
CA ALA A 160 2.18 17.14 -9.42
C ALA A 160 1.53 17.91 -8.28
N GLU A 161 2.34 18.53 -7.40
CA GLU A 161 1.82 19.40 -6.33
C GLU A 161 1.00 20.58 -6.88
N ALA A 162 1.49 21.23 -7.95
CA ALA A 162 0.76 22.34 -8.58
C ALA A 162 -0.54 21.86 -9.25
N TYR A 163 -0.51 20.69 -9.87
CA TYR A 163 -1.69 20.07 -10.48
C TYR A 163 -2.75 19.69 -9.45
N ASP A 164 -2.34 19.12 -8.31
CA ASP A 164 -3.26 18.78 -7.22
C ASP A 164 -3.94 20.03 -6.64
N LYS A 165 -3.18 21.13 -6.47
CA LYS A 165 -3.73 22.43 -6.04
C LYS A 165 -4.72 22.99 -7.07
N TYR A 166 -4.40 22.88 -8.36
CA TYR A 166 -5.32 23.28 -9.44
C TYR A 166 -6.59 22.44 -9.43
N LYS A 167 -6.47 21.11 -9.31
CA LYS A 167 -7.62 20.20 -9.26
C LYS A 167 -8.48 20.39 -8.00
N ALA A 168 -7.87 20.70 -6.87
CA ALA A 168 -8.59 21.05 -5.65
C ALA A 168 -9.42 22.33 -5.87
N ALA A 169 -8.82 23.38 -6.44
CA ALA A 169 -9.54 24.63 -6.74
C ALA A 169 -10.64 24.43 -7.81
N GLU A 170 -10.40 23.58 -8.81
CA GLU A 170 -11.43 23.22 -9.81
C GLU A 170 -12.61 22.48 -9.19
N LYS A 171 -12.33 21.55 -8.27
CA LYS A 171 -13.35 20.82 -7.53
C LYS A 171 -14.15 21.74 -6.60
N GLU A 172 -13.46 22.63 -5.89
CA GLU A 172 -14.06 23.63 -5.01
C GLU A 172 -15.02 24.54 -5.80
N LEU A 173 -14.57 25.06 -6.95
CA LEU A 173 -15.40 25.86 -7.87
C LEU A 173 -16.65 25.11 -8.31
N ARG A 174 -16.48 23.87 -8.77
CA ARG A 174 -17.59 23.05 -9.24
C ARG A 174 -18.61 22.77 -8.14
N GLN A 175 -18.14 22.46 -6.93
CA GLN A 175 -19.03 22.25 -5.78
C GLN A 175 -19.83 23.50 -5.45
N LEU A 176 -19.19 24.68 -5.51
CA LEU A 176 -19.88 25.94 -5.29
C LEU A 176 -20.88 26.26 -6.41
N GLU A 177 -20.53 26.06 -7.67
CA GLU A 177 -21.42 26.22 -8.81
C GLU A 177 -22.65 25.27 -8.73
N GLU A 178 -22.45 24.02 -8.30
CA GLU A 178 -23.52 23.04 -8.09
C GLU A 178 -24.44 23.47 -6.92
N LEU A 179 -23.87 24.00 -5.83
CA LEU A 179 -24.61 24.54 -4.69
C LEU A 179 -25.47 25.74 -5.08
N ILE A 180 -24.94 26.66 -5.86
CA ILE A 180 -25.66 27.86 -6.29
C ILE A 180 -26.71 27.53 -7.34
N SER A 181 -26.42 26.62 -8.29
CA SER A 181 -27.34 26.30 -9.41
C SER A 181 -28.57 25.47 -9.03
N GLY A 182 -28.47 24.66 -7.94
CA GLY A 182 -29.56 23.81 -7.44
C GLY A 182 -30.53 24.49 -6.46
N ASN A 183 -30.45 25.81 -6.27
CA ASN A 183 -30.57 26.40 -4.96
C ASN A 183 -31.87 27.06 -4.54
N LYS A 184 -32.89 27.22 -5.30
CA LYS A 184 -34.08 27.83 -4.67
C LYS A 184 -34.82 26.89 -3.71
N GLU A 185 -35.10 25.68 -4.12
CA GLU A 185 -35.79 24.71 -3.25
C GLU A 185 -34.89 24.20 -2.11
N ARG A 186 -33.58 24.07 -2.36
CA ARG A 186 -32.63 23.62 -1.36
C ARG A 186 -32.27 24.73 -0.37
N GLU A 187 -32.19 25.98 -0.80
CA GLU A 187 -31.96 27.14 0.05
C GLU A 187 -33.06 27.28 1.10
N ASP A 188 -34.33 27.21 0.69
CA ASP A 188 -35.47 27.27 1.61
C ASP A 188 -35.40 26.14 2.64
N TYR A 189 -35.00 24.93 2.20
CA TYR A 189 -34.84 23.81 3.10
C TYR A 189 -33.67 23.98 4.08
N LEU A 190 -32.52 24.44 3.61
CA LEU A 190 -31.36 24.74 4.47
C LEU A 190 -31.67 25.87 5.47
N ARG A 191 -32.37 26.93 5.04
CA ARG A 191 -32.82 28.00 5.92
C ARG A 191 -33.78 27.51 7.01
N PHE A 192 -34.69 26.59 6.63
CA PHE A 192 -35.56 25.93 7.60
C PHE A 192 -34.76 25.08 8.61
N GLN A 193 -33.85 24.24 8.14
CA GLN A 193 -33.02 23.43 9.02
C GLN A 193 -32.11 24.27 9.94
N HIS A 194 -31.52 25.35 9.40
CA HIS A 194 -30.72 26.28 10.19
C HIS A 194 -31.55 26.91 11.28
N ALA A 195 -32.75 27.44 10.96
CA ALA A 195 -33.61 28.07 11.93
C ALA A 195 -34.04 27.11 13.04
N GLU A 196 -34.37 25.86 12.71
CA GLU A 196 -34.75 24.83 13.69
C GLU A 196 -33.58 24.46 14.62
N LEU A 197 -32.37 24.28 14.07
CA LEU A 197 -31.19 23.95 14.87
C LEU A 197 -30.70 25.14 15.69
N GLU A 198 -30.84 26.38 15.19
CA GLU A 198 -30.52 27.62 15.91
C GLU A 198 -31.49 27.84 17.07
N GLU A 199 -32.82 27.62 16.86
CA GLU A 199 -33.84 27.71 17.91
C GLU A 199 -33.60 26.64 18.99
N ALA A 200 -33.09 25.48 18.60
CA ALA A 200 -32.78 24.41 19.53
C ALA A 200 -31.65 24.75 20.52
N LYS A 201 -30.76 25.72 20.20
CA LYS A 201 -29.66 26.17 21.07
C LYS A 201 -28.90 25.02 21.70
N LEU A 202 -28.40 24.13 20.86
CA LEU A 202 -27.67 22.92 21.28
C LEU A 202 -26.28 23.28 21.80
N GLU A 203 -25.88 22.68 22.92
CA GLU A 203 -24.56 22.81 23.52
C GLU A 203 -23.88 21.46 23.60
N ASP A 204 -22.57 21.44 23.32
CA ASP A 204 -21.77 20.23 23.38
C ASP A 204 -21.75 19.61 24.79
N GLY A 205 -21.97 18.30 24.89
CA GLY A 205 -22.08 17.61 26.20
C GLY A 205 -23.39 17.83 26.94
N GLN A 206 -24.34 18.64 26.39
CA GLN A 206 -25.60 18.95 27.03
C GLN A 206 -26.48 17.72 27.26
N GLN A 207 -26.51 16.81 26.28
CA GLN A 207 -27.33 15.60 26.32
C GLN A 207 -26.91 14.70 27.48
N GLU A 208 -25.63 14.38 27.55
CA GLU A 208 -25.08 13.51 28.59
C GLU A 208 -25.29 14.11 29.99
N SER A 209 -25.13 15.43 30.11
CA SER A 209 -25.37 16.12 31.36
C SER A 209 -26.84 16.06 31.78
N LEU A 210 -27.77 16.29 30.84
CA LEU A 210 -29.21 16.23 31.11
C LEU A 210 -29.71 14.79 31.37
N GLU A 211 -29.16 13.80 30.68
CA GLU A 211 -29.46 12.38 30.91
C GLU A 211 -29.04 11.98 32.32
N GLN A 212 -27.83 12.36 32.75
CA GLN A 212 -27.34 12.12 34.11
C GLN A 212 -28.19 12.83 35.15
N GLU A 213 -28.55 14.10 34.93
CA GLU A 213 -29.42 14.88 35.83
C GLU A 213 -30.82 14.26 35.91
N SER A 214 -31.37 13.80 34.75
CA SER A 214 -32.67 13.14 34.69
C SER A 214 -32.68 11.80 35.42
N GLU A 215 -31.62 11.01 35.24
CA GLU A 215 -31.46 9.72 35.92
C GLU A 215 -31.37 9.92 37.44
N MET A 216 -30.56 10.84 37.88
CA MET A 216 -30.46 11.18 39.32
C MET A 216 -31.79 11.64 39.88
N MET A 217 -32.51 12.53 39.17
CA MET A 217 -33.80 13.04 39.66
C MET A 217 -34.91 12.00 39.61
N SER A 218 -34.93 11.11 38.62
CA SER A 218 -35.90 10.01 38.54
C SER A 218 -35.76 9.02 39.69
N HIS A 219 -34.53 8.84 40.18
CA HIS A 219 -34.25 8.00 41.34
C HIS A 219 -34.30 8.78 42.68
N ALA A 220 -34.33 10.10 42.65
CA ALA A 220 -34.35 10.93 43.87
C ALA A 220 -35.56 10.65 44.74
N GLU A 221 -36.72 10.41 44.14
CA GLU A 221 -37.95 10.06 44.85
C GLU A 221 -37.82 8.71 45.58
N ASP A 222 -37.27 7.67 44.89
CA ASP A 222 -37.03 6.37 45.50
C ASP A 222 -35.92 6.43 46.56
N ILE A 223 -34.86 7.20 46.30
CA ILE A 223 -33.76 7.41 47.25
C ILE A 223 -34.30 8.14 48.50
N LYS A 224 -35.05 9.23 48.32
CA LYS A 224 -35.64 9.98 49.40
C LYS A 224 -36.63 9.15 50.24
N ALA A 225 -37.44 8.35 49.55
CA ALA A 225 -38.34 7.43 50.22
C ALA A 225 -37.61 6.35 51.05
N ALA A 226 -36.52 5.77 50.48
CA ALA A 226 -35.70 4.78 51.16
C ALA A 226 -34.95 5.38 52.36
N LEU A 227 -34.36 6.55 52.18
CA LEU A 227 -33.68 7.26 53.26
C LEU A 227 -34.66 7.67 54.37
N TYR A 228 -35.81 8.22 54.00
CA TYR A 228 -36.86 8.58 54.96
C TYR A 228 -37.38 7.36 55.76
N GLN A 229 -37.62 6.25 55.09
CA GLN A 229 -37.99 5.01 55.76
C GLN A 229 -36.94 4.50 56.73
N ALA A 230 -35.66 4.64 56.37
CA ALA A 230 -34.56 4.28 57.26
C ALA A 230 -34.48 5.18 58.48
N VAL A 231 -34.62 6.49 58.30
CA VAL A 231 -34.67 7.47 59.41
C VAL A 231 -35.84 7.19 60.31
N GLU A 232 -37.06 7.05 59.78
CA GLU A 232 -38.28 6.69 60.55
C GLU A 232 -38.13 5.38 61.30
N GLY A 233 -37.51 4.36 60.68
CA GLY A 233 -37.27 3.07 61.36
C GLY A 233 -36.30 3.17 62.52
N ILE A 234 -35.29 4.01 62.40
CA ILE A 234 -34.24 4.17 63.43
C ILE A 234 -34.68 5.17 64.53
N ASP A 235 -35.20 6.35 64.18
CA ASP A 235 -35.46 7.45 65.11
C ASP A 235 -36.88 8.03 65.00
N GLY A 236 -37.83 7.36 64.38
CA GLY A 236 -39.22 7.83 64.23
C GLY A 236 -40.01 7.96 65.56
N GLU A 237 -41.12 8.72 65.50
CA GLU A 237 -41.91 9.01 66.67
C GLU A 237 -42.58 7.79 67.35
N SER A 238 -42.80 6.72 66.59
CA SER A 238 -43.49 5.52 67.06
C SER A 238 -42.66 4.26 66.87
N ASN A 239 -42.28 3.59 67.94
CA ASN A 239 -41.58 2.29 67.92
C ASN A 239 -40.22 2.32 67.21
N SER A 240 -39.46 3.40 67.36
CA SER A 240 -38.12 3.49 66.77
C SER A 240 -37.12 2.53 67.41
N MET A 241 -36.11 2.15 66.61
CA MET A 241 -34.99 1.35 67.16
C MET A 241 -34.31 2.05 68.31
N LEU A 242 -34.06 3.37 68.20
CA LEU A 242 -33.42 4.20 69.21
C LEU A 242 -34.28 4.27 70.48
N GLY A 243 -35.58 4.46 70.34
CA GLY A 243 -36.51 4.45 71.49
C GLY A 243 -36.52 3.10 72.23
N SER A 244 -36.50 2.00 71.47
CA SER A 244 -36.42 0.67 72.04
C SER A 244 -35.08 0.36 72.69
N LEU A 245 -33.97 0.72 72.02
CA LEU A 245 -32.61 0.58 72.55
C LEU A 245 -32.41 1.41 73.83
N HIS A 246 -32.83 2.64 73.83
CA HIS A 246 -32.75 3.52 75.04
C HIS A 246 -33.49 2.89 76.21
N THR A 247 -34.68 2.33 75.97
CA THR A 247 -35.46 1.66 77.00
C THR A 247 -34.75 0.40 77.52
N TYR A 248 -34.11 -0.39 76.65
CA TYR A 248 -33.38 -1.58 77.05
C TYR A 248 -32.05 -1.26 77.75
N VAL A 249 -31.30 -0.23 77.30
CA VAL A 249 -30.10 0.30 77.94
C VAL A 249 -30.43 0.71 79.39
N GLY A 250 -31.54 1.54 79.55
CA GLY A 250 -31.96 1.95 80.87
C GLY A 250 -32.27 0.79 81.80
N LYS A 251 -33.04 -0.21 81.29
CA LYS A 251 -33.36 -1.44 82.08
C LYS A 251 -32.12 -2.25 82.48
N LEU A 252 -31.11 -2.31 81.67
CA LEU A 252 -29.86 -2.99 81.95
C LEU A 252 -29.03 -2.23 83.00
N HIS A 253 -29.01 -0.89 82.91
CA HIS A 253 -28.36 -0.07 83.93
C HIS A 253 -29.07 -0.14 85.30
N ASP A 254 -30.41 -0.23 85.30
CA ASP A 254 -31.19 -0.39 86.57
C ASP A 254 -30.80 -1.67 87.32
N ILE A 255 -30.34 -2.70 86.63
CA ILE A 255 -29.96 -3.97 87.27
C ILE A 255 -28.44 -4.16 87.44
N GLU A 256 -27.63 -3.24 86.96
CA GLU A 256 -26.15 -3.31 86.95
C GLU A 256 -25.55 -3.44 88.37
N GLU A 257 -26.12 -2.73 89.31
CA GLU A 257 -25.70 -2.83 90.71
C GLU A 257 -26.02 -4.19 91.37
N ILE A 258 -27.09 -4.87 90.86
CA ILE A 258 -27.56 -6.16 91.40
C ILE A 258 -26.87 -7.32 90.69
N TYR A 259 -26.59 -7.19 89.36
CA TYR A 259 -25.98 -8.21 88.56
C TYR A 259 -24.86 -7.63 87.68
N PRO A 260 -23.62 -7.49 88.22
CA PRO A 260 -22.50 -6.82 87.56
C PRO A 260 -22.09 -7.34 86.18
N ASN A 261 -22.44 -8.63 85.87
CA ASN A 261 -22.13 -9.25 84.57
C ASN A 261 -22.85 -8.58 83.39
N VAL A 262 -23.87 -7.75 83.61
CA VAL A 262 -24.57 -7.01 82.52
C VAL A 262 -23.91 -5.70 82.18
N LYS A 263 -22.94 -5.20 82.97
CA LYS A 263 -22.31 -3.90 82.76
C LYS A 263 -21.68 -3.78 81.40
N GLU A 264 -20.84 -4.72 81.03
CA GLU A 264 -20.17 -4.71 79.72
C GLU A 264 -21.20 -4.77 78.55
N LEU A 265 -22.30 -5.54 78.73
CA LEU A 265 -23.34 -5.64 77.73
C LEU A 265 -24.18 -4.35 77.63
N ALA A 266 -24.44 -3.69 78.77
CA ALA A 266 -25.11 -2.38 78.80
C ALA A 266 -24.27 -1.31 78.11
N GLU A 267 -22.96 -1.21 78.43
CA GLU A 267 -22.05 -0.28 77.80
C GLU A 267 -21.94 -0.52 76.28
N ARG A 268 -21.93 -1.77 75.84
CA ARG A 268 -21.92 -2.10 74.41
C ARG A 268 -23.22 -1.71 73.74
N LEU A 269 -24.35 -1.90 74.40
CA LEU A 269 -25.65 -1.53 73.85
C LEU A 269 -25.81 0.02 73.79
N ASP A 270 -25.24 0.71 74.79
CA ASP A 270 -25.20 2.17 74.81
C ASP A 270 -24.34 2.74 73.64
N ASN A 271 -23.18 2.12 73.42
CA ASN A 271 -22.37 2.48 72.26
C ASN A 271 -23.13 2.24 70.92
N CYS A 272 -23.91 1.14 70.81
CA CYS A 272 -24.74 0.91 69.63
C CYS A 272 -25.86 1.98 69.51
N TYR A 273 -26.43 2.45 70.63
CA TYR A 273 -27.41 3.53 70.62
C TYR A 273 -26.80 4.84 70.09
N VAL A 274 -25.60 5.22 70.58
CA VAL A 274 -24.87 6.40 70.12
C VAL A 274 -24.58 6.31 68.64
N GLU A 275 -24.05 5.17 68.17
CA GLU A 275 -23.70 4.94 66.74
C GLU A 275 -24.93 5.01 65.86
N LEU A 276 -26.04 4.35 66.26
CA LEU A 276 -27.31 4.38 65.50
C LEU A 276 -27.91 5.78 65.47
N LYS A 277 -27.72 6.56 66.52
CA LYS A 277 -28.19 7.96 66.58
C LYS A 277 -27.41 8.85 65.59
N ASP A 278 -26.12 8.65 65.52
CA ASP A 278 -25.24 9.36 64.57
C ASP A 278 -25.61 8.99 63.12
N ILE A 279 -25.79 7.67 62.84
CA ILE A 279 -26.27 7.21 61.54
C ILE A 279 -27.64 7.79 61.16
N ALA A 280 -28.58 7.89 62.13
CA ALA A 280 -29.89 8.45 61.86
C ALA A 280 -29.81 9.95 61.54
N GLN A 281 -28.89 10.67 62.20
CA GLN A 281 -28.64 12.08 61.94
C GLN A 281 -28.00 12.30 60.57
N ASP A 282 -27.01 11.46 60.20
CA ASP A 282 -26.37 11.50 58.88
C ASP A 282 -27.36 11.19 57.76
N LEU A 283 -28.20 10.15 57.94
CA LEU A 283 -29.26 9.84 57.00
C LEU A 283 -30.28 10.95 56.87
N GLY A 284 -30.66 11.58 58.02
CA GLY A 284 -31.54 12.76 58.03
C GLY A 284 -30.98 13.92 57.21
N SER A 285 -29.70 14.21 57.36
CA SER A 285 -29.00 15.20 56.56
C SER A 285 -29.06 14.86 55.06
N GLN A 286 -28.80 13.58 54.70
CA GLN A 286 -28.88 13.15 53.30
C GLN A 286 -30.29 13.23 52.71
N VAL A 287 -31.35 13.04 53.50
CA VAL A 287 -32.75 13.27 53.07
C VAL A 287 -32.99 14.73 52.67
N GLU A 288 -32.37 15.69 53.41
CA GLU A 288 -32.47 17.11 53.10
C GLU A 288 -31.62 17.50 51.87
N ASP A 289 -30.48 16.81 51.65
CA ASP A 289 -29.58 17.08 50.55
C ASP A 289 -30.10 16.51 49.19
N VAL A 290 -30.98 15.49 49.21
CA VAL A 290 -31.63 15.00 48.00
C VAL A 290 -32.72 15.97 47.54
N ASP A 291 -32.34 16.86 46.63
CA ASP A 291 -33.28 17.83 46.06
C ASP A 291 -34.13 17.17 44.97
N PHE A 292 -35.42 17.10 45.20
CA PHE A 292 -36.41 16.61 44.24
C PHE A 292 -37.25 17.77 43.75
N ASP A 293 -36.92 18.25 42.56
CA ASP A 293 -37.67 19.29 41.87
C ASP A 293 -38.44 18.72 40.68
N PRO A 294 -39.76 18.44 40.83
CA PRO A 294 -40.55 17.90 39.71
C PRO A 294 -40.64 18.84 38.51
N GLN A 295 -40.52 20.17 38.73
CA GLN A 295 -40.57 21.12 37.65
C GLN A 295 -39.29 21.07 36.85
N ARG A 296 -38.16 20.93 37.53
CA ARG A 296 -36.86 20.76 36.87
C ARG A 296 -36.76 19.46 36.07
N LEU A 297 -37.29 18.35 36.58
CA LEU A 297 -37.35 17.07 35.87
C LEU A 297 -38.22 17.17 34.61
N ASP A 298 -39.34 17.90 34.66
CA ASP A 298 -40.19 18.12 33.49
C ASP A 298 -39.47 18.98 32.44
N GLU A 299 -38.75 20.05 32.87
CA GLU A 299 -37.91 20.86 31.97
C GLU A 299 -36.83 20.03 31.29
N ILE A 300 -36.12 19.18 32.03
CA ILE A 300 -35.09 18.28 31.49
C ILE A 300 -35.70 17.32 30.48
N THR A 301 -36.81 16.70 30.83
CA THR A 301 -37.52 15.76 29.94
C THR A 301 -37.98 16.45 28.66
N GLN A 302 -38.52 17.64 28.74
CA GLN A 302 -38.90 18.41 27.55
C GLN A 302 -37.68 18.75 26.71
N ARG A 303 -36.56 19.12 27.33
CA ARG A 303 -35.31 19.43 26.65
C ARG A 303 -34.70 18.23 25.94
N LEU A 304 -34.61 17.08 26.61
CA LEU A 304 -34.16 15.82 26.03
C LEU A 304 -35.07 15.36 24.87
N ASN A 305 -36.40 15.52 25.01
CA ASN A 305 -37.33 15.21 23.93
C ASN A 305 -37.06 16.04 22.66
N ILE A 306 -36.67 17.31 22.81
CA ILE A 306 -36.28 18.16 21.68
C ILE A 306 -35.02 17.57 21.03
N ILE A 307 -33.99 17.26 21.82
CA ILE A 307 -32.72 16.69 21.34
C ILE A 307 -32.98 15.39 20.58
N TYR A 308 -33.65 14.42 21.21
CA TYR A 308 -33.97 13.13 20.59
C TYR A 308 -34.83 13.24 19.34
N SER A 309 -35.75 14.20 19.30
CA SER A 309 -36.56 14.45 18.10
C SER A 309 -35.71 14.95 16.94
N LEU A 310 -34.71 15.79 17.22
CA LEU A 310 -33.77 16.30 16.22
C LEU A 310 -32.81 15.20 15.74
N GLU A 311 -32.23 14.43 16.65
CA GLU A 311 -31.38 13.28 16.31
C GLU A 311 -32.12 12.28 15.41
N LYS A 312 -33.33 11.91 15.80
CA LYS A 312 -34.18 11.02 15.00
C LYS A 312 -34.54 11.59 13.65
N LYS A 313 -34.88 12.89 13.60
CA LYS A 313 -35.25 13.57 12.36
C LYS A 313 -34.08 13.63 11.39
N TYR A 314 -32.89 13.96 11.88
CA TYR A 314 -31.69 14.10 11.06
C TYR A 314 -30.87 12.81 10.95
N ARG A 315 -31.27 11.73 11.65
CA ARG A 315 -30.57 10.42 11.69
C ARG A 315 -29.13 10.55 12.14
N LEU A 316 -28.92 11.30 13.20
CA LEU A 316 -27.65 11.51 13.85
C LEU A 316 -27.73 10.92 15.27
N ASP A 317 -26.59 10.54 15.82
CA ASP A 317 -26.52 9.78 17.06
C ASP A 317 -26.05 10.65 18.26
N SER A 318 -25.77 11.96 18.04
CA SER A 318 -25.26 12.84 19.09
C SER A 318 -25.55 14.31 18.84
N VAL A 319 -25.58 15.10 19.93
CA VAL A 319 -25.66 16.56 19.88
C VAL A 319 -24.44 17.15 19.15
N ALA A 320 -23.27 16.58 19.33
CA ALA A 320 -22.05 17.02 18.63
C ALA A 320 -22.20 16.94 17.10
N GLU A 321 -22.82 15.87 16.61
CA GLU A 321 -23.12 15.71 15.16
C GLU A 321 -24.18 16.71 14.69
N LEU A 322 -25.19 17.00 15.51
CA LEU A 322 -26.19 18.04 15.19
C LEU A 322 -25.53 19.42 15.11
N ILE A 323 -24.62 19.75 16.04
CA ILE A 323 -23.85 21.00 16.02
C ILE A 323 -22.94 21.06 14.78
N ALA A 324 -22.26 19.95 14.44
CA ALA A 324 -21.43 19.87 13.24
C ALA A 324 -22.27 20.09 11.97
N MET A 325 -23.44 19.44 11.88
CA MET A 325 -24.40 19.65 10.80
C MET A 325 -24.89 21.10 10.74
N HIS A 326 -25.23 21.71 11.89
CA HIS A 326 -25.65 23.11 11.97
C HIS A 326 -24.55 24.04 11.43
N ASN A 327 -23.30 23.81 11.82
CA ASN A 327 -22.16 24.60 11.34
C ASN A 327 -21.93 24.42 9.83
N ASP A 328 -22.09 23.21 9.31
CA ASP A 328 -22.00 22.94 7.88
C ASP A 328 -23.13 23.66 7.09
N ILE A 329 -24.37 23.57 7.58
CA ILE A 329 -25.50 24.30 7.01
C ILE A 329 -25.25 25.82 7.03
N LYS A 330 -24.74 26.35 8.14
CA LYS A 330 -24.39 27.76 8.28
C LYS A 330 -23.33 28.20 7.27
N GLN A 331 -22.31 27.39 7.06
CA GLN A 331 -21.29 27.63 6.03
C GLN A 331 -21.91 27.58 4.62
N GLN A 332 -22.76 26.58 4.35
CA GLN A 332 -23.48 26.50 3.07
C GLN A 332 -24.34 27.73 2.81
N LEU A 333 -25.08 28.20 3.79
CA LEU A 333 -25.89 29.42 3.68
C LEU A 333 -25.04 30.68 3.49
N GLN A 334 -23.91 30.79 4.19
CA GLN A 334 -22.96 31.90 3.99
C GLN A 334 -22.41 31.92 2.57
N HIS A 335 -22.11 30.74 2.00
CA HIS A 335 -21.69 30.64 0.61
C HIS A 335 -22.82 31.00 -0.39
N ILE A 336 -24.07 30.70 -0.04
CA ILE A 336 -25.22 31.09 -0.86
C ILE A 336 -25.44 32.61 -0.79
N ASP A 337 -25.38 33.19 0.40
CA ASP A 337 -25.60 34.62 0.62
C ASP A 337 -24.48 35.51 0.03
N ASN A 338 -23.24 34.99 -0.02
CA ASN A 338 -22.09 35.66 -0.63
C ASN A 338 -21.77 35.20 -2.06
N GLY A 339 -22.64 34.41 -2.66
CA GLY A 339 -22.43 33.54 -3.81
C GLY A 339 -21.64 34.11 -5.01
N ASP A 340 -21.91 35.33 -5.43
CA ASP A 340 -21.25 35.93 -6.60
C ASP A 340 -19.80 36.37 -6.27
N ALA A 341 -19.55 36.85 -5.05
CA ALA A 341 -18.22 37.29 -4.62
C ALA A 341 -17.29 36.09 -4.37
N ASP A 342 -17.80 35.04 -3.70
CA ASP A 342 -17.06 33.81 -3.43
C ASP A 342 -16.73 33.05 -4.73
N LEU A 343 -17.69 33.01 -5.68
CA LEU A 343 -17.45 32.44 -7.01
C LEU A 343 -16.32 33.14 -7.76
N GLU A 344 -16.31 34.47 -7.74
CA GLU A 344 -15.26 35.24 -8.42
C GLU A 344 -13.89 35.06 -7.74
N GLU A 345 -13.86 34.94 -6.42
CA GLU A 345 -12.60 34.67 -5.68
C GLU A 345 -12.06 33.27 -6.01
N ILE A 346 -12.91 32.25 -5.98
CA ILE A 346 -12.49 30.88 -6.28
C ILE A 346 -12.12 30.74 -7.77
N ARG A 347 -12.79 31.44 -8.69
CA ARG A 347 -12.41 31.51 -10.10
C ARG A 347 -11.01 32.09 -10.27
N LYS A 348 -10.71 33.19 -9.63
CA LYS A 348 -9.37 33.80 -9.63
C LYS A 348 -8.32 32.86 -9.03
N LYS A 349 -8.64 32.19 -7.94
CA LYS A 349 -7.77 31.18 -7.33
C LYS A 349 -7.49 30.02 -8.32
N LYS A 350 -8.52 29.48 -8.98
CA LYS A 350 -8.37 28.45 -10.02
C LYS A 350 -7.47 28.94 -11.16
N GLU A 351 -7.69 30.15 -11.68
CA GLU A 351 -6.87 30.74 -12.76
C GLU A 351 -5.41 30.89 -12.35
N GLN A 352 -5.14 31.36 -11.14
CA GLN A 352 -3.78 31.45 -10.60
C GLN A 352 -3.11 30.08 -10.50
N MET A 353 -3.83 29.08 -9.95
CA MET A 353 -3.30 27.71 -9.85
C MET A 353 -3.06 27.09 -11.23
N LEU A 354 -3.95 27.35 -12.19
CA LEU A 354 -3.79 26.91 -13.58
C LEU A 354 -2.56 27.55 -14.24
N ALA A 355 -2.34 28.86 -14.03
CA ALA A 355 -1.18 29.55 -14.56
C ALA A 355 0.14 28.95 -14.00
N ILE A 356 0.22 28.72 -12.69
CA ILE A 356 1.37 28.07 -12.04
C ILE A 356 1.57 26.65 -12.62
N CYS A 357 0.49 25.88 -12.72
CA CYS A 357 0.53 24.53 -13.27
C CYS A 357 1.03 24.53 -14.73
N THR A 358 0.57 25.49 -15.53
CA THR A 358 0.96 25.66 -16.95
C THR A 358 2.44 26.06 -17.07
N GLU A 359 2.95 26.92 -16.21
CA GLU A 359 4.38 27.26 -16.20
C GLU A 359 5.25 26.03 -15.87
N LYS A 360 4.85 25.27 -14.85
CA LYS A 360 5.61 24.08 -14.43
C LYS A 360 5.57 22.97 -15.48
N VAL A 361 4.42 22.72 -16.10
CA VAL A 361 4.31 21.71 -17.17
C VAL A 361 5.13 22.12 -18.41
N ALA A 362 5.18 23.41 -18.76
CA ALA A 362 6.01 23.87 -19.86
C ALA A 362 7.51 23.61 -19.62
N LYS A 363 7.98 23.82 -18.39
CA LYS A 363 9.36 23.46 -17.99
C LYS A 363 9.60 21.96 -18.12
N LEU A 364 8.65 21.12 -17.64
CA LEU A 364 8.72 19.68 -17.72
C LEU A 364 8.77 19.20 -19.19
N THR A 365 7.90 19.73 -20.04
CA THR A 365 7.87 19.44 -21.48
C THR A 365 9.19 19.82 -22.17
N ALA A 366 9.77 20.96 -21.84
CA ALA A 366 11.07 21.39 -22.40
C ALA A 366 12.21 20.43 -22.02
N ILE A 367 12.24 19.94 -20.77
CA ILE A 367 13.21 18.94 -20.31
C ILE A 367 13.02 17.64 -21.10
N ARG A 368 11.78 17.17 -21.24
CA ARG A 368 11.42 15.96 -21.99
C ARG A 368 11.83 16.05 -23.46
N GLN A 369 11.54 17.17 -24.12
CA GLN A 369 11.91 17.41 -25.52
C GLN A 369 13.42 17.34 -25.73
N LYS A 370 14.18 18.06 -24.89
CA LYS A 370 15.64 18.04 -24.93
C LYS A 370 16.20 16.64 -24.72
N LYS A 371 15.63 15.91 -23.76
CA LYS A 371 16.08 14.56 -23.43
C LYS A 371 15.69 13.55 -24.50
N ALA A 372 14.50 13.67 -25.07
CA ALA A 372 14.04 12.84 -26.18
C ALA A 372 15.03 12.88 -27.36
N GLN A 373 15.52 14.06 -27.75
CA GLN A 373 16.52 14.18 -28.81
C GLN A 373 17.83 13.46 -28.47
N GLN A 374 18.28 13.52 -27.21
CA GLN A 374 19.47 12.80 -26.77
C GLN A 374 19.26 11.28 -26.81
N ILE A 375 18.09 10.82 -26.37
CA ILE A 375 17.70 9.40 -26.40
C ILE A 375 17.65 8.92 -27.85
N GLU A 376 17.05 9.67 -28.76
CA GLU A 376 17.00 9.33 -30.20
C GLU A 376 18.40 9.05 -30.76
N GLN A 377 19.33 9.97 -30.54
CA GLN A 377 20.71 9.85 -31.06
C GLN A 377 21.45 8.65 -30.45
N GLN A 378 21.38 8.51 -29.13
CA GLN A 378 22.05 7.41 -28.44
C GLN A 378 21.48 6.05 -28.85
N LEU A 379 20.14 5.94 -28.90
CA LEU A 379 19.45 4.71 -29.28
C LEU A 379 19.75 4.33 -30.72
N GLN A 380 19.76 5.29 -31.65
CA GLN A 380 20.12 5.01 -33.04
C GLN A 380 21.56 4.48 -33.15
N SER A 381 22.50 5.09 -32.42
CA SER A 381 23.89 4.62 -32.39
C SER A 381 24.00 3.18 -31.88
N MET A 382 23.34 2.86 -30.77
CA MET A 382 23.33 1.49 -30.21
C MET A 382 22.69 0.50 -31.16
N LEU A 383 21.57 0.85 -31.79
CA LEU A 383 20.87 -0.03 -32.75
C LEU A 383 21.66 -0.28 -34.02
N MET A 384 22.42 0.72 -34.52
CA MET A 384 23.35 0.51 -35.64
C MET A 384 24.43 -0.53 -35.28
N GLU A 385 24.96 -0.44 -34.06
CA GLU A 385 25.93 -1.45 -33.58
C GLU A 385 25.30 -2.84 -33.43
N LEU A 386 24.02 -2.88 -33.07
CA LEU A 386 23.24 -4.11 -32.94
C LEU A 386 22.70 -4.66 -34.28
N GLY A 387 23.28 -4.24 -35.41
CA GLY A 387 23.00 -4.80 -36.73
C GLY A 387 21.77 -4.23 -37.42
N ILE A 388 21.37 -3.00 -37.10
CA ILE A 388 20.33 -2.23 -37.81
C ILE A 388 20.96 -0.96 -38.38
N PRO A 389 21.77 -1.04 -39.44
CA PRO A 389 22.65 0.04 -39.88
C PRO A 389 21.90 1.26 -40.46
N LYS A 390 20.64 1.09 -40.87
CA LYS A 390 19.80 2.16 -41.45
C LYS A 390 18.60 2.51 -40.57
N VAL A 391 18.74 2.26 -39.27
CA VAL A 391 17.67 2.52 -38.31
C VAL A 391 17.31 4.02 -38.26
N GLN A 392 16.01 4.27 -38.18
CA GLN A 392 15.46 5.56 -37.81
C GLN A 392 14.64 5.37 -36.54
N PHE A 393 14.91 6.16 -35.55
CA PHE A 393 14.14 6.18 -34.29
C PHE A 393 13.79 7.63 -33.95
N LYS A 394 12.54 7.90 -33.66
CA LYS A 394 12.07 9.22 -33.30
C LYS A 394 11.10 9.14 -32.12
N ILE A 395 11.21 10.07 -31.22
CA ILE A 395 10.31 10.24 -30.07
C ILE A 395 9.40 11.44 -30.38
N ALA A 396 8.16 11.14 -30.76
CA ALA A 396 7.17 12.18 -31.02
C ALA A 396 6.50 12.57 -29.70
N LEU A 397 6.62 13.85 -29.33
CA LEU A 397 5.86 14.45 -28.25
C LEU A 397 4.73 15.29 -28.84
N SER A 398 3.50 15.05 -28.38
CA SER A 398 2.32 15.84 -28.73
C SER A 398 1.60 16.25 -27.44
N ALA A 399 0.91 17.41 -27.51
CA ALA A 399 0.17 17.88 -26.35
C ALA A 399 -1.08 17.04 -26.09
N LYS A 400 -1.38 16.79 -24.82
CA LYS A 400 -2.66 16.25 -24.33
C LYS A 400 -3.19 17.14 -23.20
N GLU A 401 -4.37 16.84 -22.70
CA GLU A 401 -4.92 17.49 -21.52
C GLU A 401 -4.01 17.32 -20.31
N LEU A 402 -4.06 18.29 -19.39
CA LEU A 402 -3.30 18.23 -18.15
C LEU A 402 -3.67 16.97 -17.36
N SER A 403 -2.66 16.23 -16.93
CA SER A 403 -2.78 15.00 -16.15
C SER A 403 -1.77 15.01 -15.02
N PRO A 404 -1.85 14.13 -14.02
CA PRO A 404 -0.86 14.06 -12.92
C PRO A 404 0.59 13.93 -13.39
N ASN A 405 0.80 13.38 -14.60
CA ASN A 405 2.12 13.15 -15.20
C ASN A 405 2.52 14.21 -16.25
N GLY A 406 1.80 15.34 -16.33
CA GLY A 406 2.06 16.40 -17.31
C GLY A 406 1.02 16.44 -18.45
N CYS A 407 1.36 17.16 -19.51
CA CYS A 407 0.52 17.34 -20.71
C CYS A 407 1.14 16.71 -21.97
N ASP A 408 2.14 15.86 -21.83
CA ASP A 408 2.84 15.27 -22.97
C ASP A 408 2.32 13.85 -23.25
N LYS A 409 1.95 13.60 -24.49
CA LYS A 409 1.76 12.28 -25.05
C LYS A 409 2.99 11.90 -25.84
N VAL A 410 3.57 10.74 -25.49
CA VAL A 410 4.79 10.23 -26.10
C VAL A 410 4.49 9.07 -27.03
N SER A 411 5.14 9.06 -28.19
CA SER A 411 5.11 7.94 -29.12
C SER A 411 6.50 7.63 -29.66
N PHE A 412 6.96 6.40 -29.41
CA PHE A 412 8.22 5.89 -29.97
C PHE A 412 7.96 5.38 -31.38
N LEU A 413 8.58 6.02 -32.36
CA LEU A 413 8.49 5.69 -33.77
C LEU A 413 9.79 5.07 -34.23
N PHE A 414 9.69 3.98 -34.99
CA PHE A 414 10.82 3.20 -35.45
C PHE A 414 10.67 2.83 -36.92
N SER A 415 11.81 2.76 -37.60
CA SER A 415 11.95 2.11 -38.90
C SER A 415 13.34 1.47 -39.01
N ALA A 416 13.40 0.22 -39.45
CA ALA A 416 14.66 -0.50 -39.67
C ALA A 416 15.40 -0.03 -40.96
N ASN A 417 14.69 0.66 -41.85
CA ASN A 417 15.20 1.08 -43.16
C ASN A 417 14.80 2.54 -43.46
N THR A 418 15.66 3.28 -44.15
CA THR A 418 15.39 4.65 -44.57
C THR A 418 14.23 4.79 -45.58
N ASN A 419 13.88 3.71 -46.28
CA ASN A 419 12.83 3.69 -47.30
C ASN A 419 11.43 3.33 -46.74
N THR A 420 11.34 3.01 -45.46
CA THR A 420 10.08 2.65 -44.81
C THR A 420 9.66 3.80 -43.91
N ALA A 421 8.36 4.13 -43.93
CA ALA A 421 7.84 5.18 -43.05
C ALA A 421 8.03 4.81 -41.57
N LEU A 422 8.30 5.82 -40.75
CA LEU A 422 8.32 5.69 -39.30
C LEU A 422 6.94 5.26 -38.82
N GLN A 423 6.87 4.19 -38.04
CA GLN A 423 5.63 3.69 -37.45
C GLN A 423 5.86 3.41 -35.96
N PRO A 424 4.78 3.37 -35.15
CA PRO A 424 4.91 3.02 -33.73
C PRO A 424 5.69 1.71 -33.55
N VAL A 425 6.58 1.67 -32.57
CA VAL A 425 7.39 0.46 -32.27
C VAL A 425 6.50 -0.77 -32.07
N SER A 426 5.27 -0.56 -31.58
CA SER A 426 4.23 -1.58 -31.42
C SER A 426 3.79 -2.28 -32.70
N GLN A 427 3.97 -1.64 -33.84
CA GLN A 427 3.55 -2.14 -35.15
C GLN A 427 4.69 -2.76 -35.95
N VAL A 428 5.88 -2.83 -35.34
CA VAL A 428 7.05 -3.44 -35.97
C VAL A 428 6.88 -4.95 -36.01
N ALA A 429 7.01 -5.53 -37.19
CA ALA A 429 6.74 -6.96 -37.42
C ALA A 429 7.82 -7.91 -36.89
N SER A 430 9.08 -7.42 -36.69
CA SER A 430 10.21 -8.25 -36.27
C SER A 430 10.40 -8.24 -34.76
N GLY A 431 10.11 -9.37 -34.09
CA GLY A 431 10.36 -9.54 -32.65
C GLY A 431 11.84 -9.32 -32.27
N GLY A 432 12.79 -9.70 -33.10
CA GLY A 432 14.21 -9.48 -32.85
C GLY A 432 14.64 -8.00 -32.92
N GLU A 433 13.98 -7.18 -33.76
CA GLU A 433 14.24 -5.74 -33.80
C GLU A 433 13.70 -5.05 -32.55
N VAL A 434 12.48 -5.40 -32.14
CA VAL A 434 11.88 -4.89 -30.91
C VAL A 434 12.69 -5.28 -29.68
N ALA A 435 13.20 -6.51 -29.62
CA ALA A 435 14.08 -6.97 -28.55
C ALA A 435 15.36 -6.13 -28.43
N ARG A 436 15.99 -5.78 -29.57
CA ARG A 436 17.19 -4.89 -29.59
C ARG A 436 16.87 -3.46 -29.16
N VAL A 437 15.72 -2.92 -29.56
CA VAL A 437 15.25 -1.61 -29.08
C VAL A 437 15.07 -1.65 -27.56
N MET A 438 14.43 -2.70 -27.04
CA MET A 438 14.22 -2.86 -25.59
C MET A 438 15.52 -3.01 -24.81
N LEU A 439 16.46 -3.82 -25.31
CA LEU A 439 17.78 -3.95 -24.68
C LEU A 439 18.48 -2.60 -24.59
N SER A 440 18.48 -1.84 -25.70
CA SER A 440 19.11 -0.53 -25.75
C SER A 440 18.44 0.46 -24.80
N LEU A 441 17.11 0.49 -24.74
CA LEU A 441 16.37 1.33 -23.79
C LEU A 441 16.66 0.93 -22.33
N LYS A 442 16.66 -0.36 -22.02
CA LYS A 442 16.98 -0.87 -20.67
C LYS A 442 18.42 -0.54 -20.27
N ALA A 443 19.37 -0.60 -21.19
CA ALA A 443 20.75 -0.17 -20.94
C ALA A 443 20.81 1.33 -20.58
N MET A 444 20.08 2.17 -21.31
CA MET A 444 20.01 3.60 -21.02
C MET A 444 19.31 3.89 -19.67
N ILE A 445 18.20 3.21 -19.38
CA ILE A 445 17.48 3.33 -18.10
C ILE A 445 18.38 2.88 -16.94
N SER A 446 19.05 1.72 -17.10
CA SER A 446 19.92 1.19 -16.05
C SER A 446 21.08 2.14 -15.71
N ASN A 447 21.53 2.96 -16.65
CA ASN A 447 22.53 4.00 -16.39
C ASN A 447 21.97 5.19 -15.60
N ALA A 448 20.66 5.47 -15.73
CA ALA A 448 19.99 6.58 -15.07
C ALA A 448 19.43 6.21 -13.68
N VAL A 449 18.97 4.97 -13.51
CA VAL A 449 18.28 4.49 -12.31
C VAL A 449 18.93 3.17 -11.85
N LYS A 450 19.06 3.00 -10.54
CA LYS A 450 19.51 1.73 -9.95
C LYS A 450 18.36 0.72 -9.97
N LEU A 451 18.28 -0.09 -11.01
CA LEU A 451 17.41 -1.26 -11.03
C LEU A 451 18.14 -2.44 -10.35
N PRO A 452 17.49 -3.15 -9.42
CA PRO A 452 18.16 -4.17 -8.62
C PRO A 452 18.60 -5.39 -9.43
N THR A 453 17.65 -6.04 -10.08
CA THR A 453 17.89 -7.27 -10.88
C THR A 453 17.15 -7.15 -12.20
N ILE A 454 17.86 -7.28 -13.32
CA ILE A 454 17.27 -7.31 -14.65
C ILE A 454 17.44 -8.71 -15.22
N ILE A 455 16.33 -9.30 -15.66
CA ILE A 455 16.32 -10.64 -16.26
C ILE A 455 15.90 -10.52 -17.71
N PHE A 456 16.75 -10.97 -18.63
CA PHE A 456 16.47 -11.05 -20.06
C PHE A 456 16.13 -12.48 -20.44
N ASP A 457 14.93 -12.71 -20.95
CA ASP A 457 14.47 -14.00 -21.43
C ASP A 457 14.31 -13.99 -22.93
N GLU A 458 15.04 -14.87 -23.60
CA GLU A 458 15.01 -15.10 -25.06
C GLU A 458 15.16 -13.82 -25.89
N ILE A 459 15.94 -12.83 -25.38
CA ILE A 459 16.19 -11.58 -26.09
C ILE A 459 17.03 -11.76 -27.37
N ASP A 460 17.66 -12.92 -27.50
CA ASP A 460 18.57 -13.31 -28.55
C ASP A 460 17.88 -13.98 -29.75
N THR A 461 16.56 -14.01 -29.79
CA THR A 461 15.78 -14.58 -30.89
C THR A 461 16.05 -13.84 -32.21
N GLY A 462 16.47 -14.60 -33.25
CA GLY A 462 16.78 -14.05 -34.58
C GLY A 462 18.09 -13.28 -34.68
N VAL A 463 18.99 -13.50 -33.73
CA VAL A 463 20.31 -12.86 -33.67
C VAL A 463 21.40 -13.93 -33.75
N SER A 464 22.54 -13.60 -34.32
CA SER A 464 23.70 -14.52 -34.40
C SER A 464 25.02 -13.74 -34.51
N GLY A 465 26.12 -14.45 -34.29
CA GLY A 465 27.48 -13.97 -34.55
C GLY A 465 27.82 -12.64 -33.81
N ARG A 466 28.30 -11.66 -34.57
CA ARG A 466 28.79 -10.39 -34.05
C ARG A 466 27.72 -9.56 -33.30
N VAL A 467 26.46 -9.69 -33.71
CA VAL A 467 25.37 -8.95 -33.01
C VAL A 467 25.13 -9.55 -31.63
N ALA A 468 25.12 -10.88 -31.49
CA ALA A 468 25.01 -11.53 -30.21
C ALA A 468 26.15 -11.15 -29.24
N GLU A 469 27.38 -11.04 -29.76
CA GLU A 469 28.53 -10.57 -28.98
C GLU A 469 28.35 -9.13 -28.49
N LYS A 470 27.84 -8.23 -29.34
CA LYS A 470 27.54 -6.85 -28.98
C LYS A 470 26.43 -6.75 -27.89
N MET A 471 25.36 -7.55 -28.03
CA MET A 471 24.32 -7.67 -27.03
C MET A 471 24.88 -8.13 -25.69
N ALA A 472 25.73 -9.16 -25.72
CA ALA A 472 26.41 -9.69 -24.54
C ALA A 472 27.27 -8.61 -23.82
N ASN A 473 28.00 -7.82 -24.61
CA ASN A 473 28.80 -6.73 -24.05
C ASN A 473 27.91 -5.65 -23.37
N ILE A 474 26.79 -5.26 -23.98
CA ILE A 474 25.82 -4.33 -23.37
C ILE A 474 25.30 -4.90 -22.04
N MET A 475 24.90 -6.17 -22.00
CA MET A 475 24.41 -6.82 -20.77
C MET A 475 25.51 -6.92 -19.70
N ALA A 476 26.76 -7.22 -20.11
CA ALA A 476 27.89 -7.25 -19.20
C ALA A 476 28.22 -5.84 -18.64
N ASP A 477 28.12 -4.78 -19.46
CA ASP A 477 28.29 -3.40 -19.02
C ASP A 477 27.17 -2.98 -18.04
N MET A 478 25.93 -3.39 -18.29
CA MET A 478 24.82 -3.18 -17.36
C MET A 478 25.03 -3.88 -16.01
N GLY A 479 25.68 -5.04 -16.00
CA GLY A 479 26.03 -5.79 -14.78
C GLY A 479 27.18 -5.21 -13.96
N LYS A 480 27.87 -4.16 -14.44
CA LYS A 480 28.91 -3.47 -13.69
C LYS A 480 28.30 -2.61 -12.55
N THR A 481 29.10 -2.32 -11.52
CA THR A 481 28.72 -1.40 -10.44
C THR A 481 27.50 -1.85 -9.60
N ASP A 482 27.64 -2.98 -8.91
CA ASP A 482 26.62 -3.51 -7.96
C ASP A 482 25.23 -3.73 -8.56
N ARG A 483 25.18 -4.06 -9.85
CA ARG A 483 23.96 -4.43 -10.54
C ARG A 483 23.98 -5.92 -10.85
N GLN A 484 22.81 -6.47 -11.02
CA GLN A 484 22.64 -7.88 -11.39
C GLN A 484 21.86 -7.98 -12.69
N VAL A 485 22.47 -8.58 -13.68
CA VAL A 485 21.85 -8.90 -14.96
C VAL A 485 21.88 -10.42 -15.13
N ILE A 486 20.75 -11.01 -15.43
CA ILE A 486 20.61 -12.45 -15.68
C ILE A 486 20.07 -12.61 -17.10
N ALA A 487 20.80 -13.28 -17.98
CA ALA A 487 20.31 -13.61 -19.32
C ALA A 487 20.02 -15.10 -19.46
N ILE A 488 18.79 -15.40 -19.85
CA ILE A 488 18.40 -16.75 -20.27
C ILE A 488 18.64 -16.84 -21.79
N THR A 489 19.61 -17.64 -22.22
CA THR A 489 20.10 -17.62 -23.60
C THR A 489 20.32 -19.03 -24.15
N HIS A 490 20.25 -19.14 -25.45
CA HIS A 490 20.68 -20.32 -26.20
C HIS A 490 21.92 -20.02 -27.08
N LEU A 491 22.43 -18.77 -27.05
CA LEU A 491 23.58 -18.38 -27.85
C LEU A 491 24.89 -18.48 -27.07
N PRO A 492 25.89 -19.23 -27.60
CA PRO A 492 27.17 -19.40 -26.93
C PRO A 492 27.96 -18.10 -26.78
N GLN A 493 27.75 -17.10 -27.66
CA GLN A 493 28.38 -15.78 -27.58
C GLN A 493 27.93 -15.00 -26.34
N ILE A 494 26.65 -15.13 -25.98
CA ILE A 494 26.11 -14.49 -24.78
C ILE A 494 26.54 -15.27 -23.55
N ALA A 495 26.43 -16.59 -23.58
CA ALA A 495 26.80 -17.47 -22.48
C ALA A 495 28.29 -17.33 -22.10
N ALA A 496 29.17 -17.14 -23.07
CA ALA A 496 30.61 -16.95 -22.83
C ALA A 496 30.94 -15.63 -22.10
N ARG A 497 30.13 -14.56 -22.24
CA ARG A 497 30.36 -13.25 -21.61
C ARG A 497 29.85 -13.15 -20.19
N GLY A 498 28.99 -14.06 -19.75
CA GLY A 498 28.54 -14.09 -18.33
C GLY A 498 29.73 -14.31 -17.41
N THR A 499 29.76 -13.63 -16.28
CA THR A 499 30.72 -13.87 -15.19
C THR A 499 30.39 -15.14 -14.42
N THR A 500 29.09 -15.44 -14.34
CA THR A 500 28.54 -16.64 -13.69
C THR A 500 27.67 -17.39 -14.68
N HIS A 501 27.80 -18.72 -14.71
CA HIS A 501 27.08 -19.57 -15.67
C HIS A 501 26.32 -20.67 -14.93
N TYR A 502 25.02 -20.65 -15.04
CA TYR A 502 24.10 -21.66 -14.52
C TYR A 502 23.59 -22.53 -15.67
N MET A 503 23.49 -23.83 -15.45
CA MET A 503 22.93 -24.77 -16.41
C MET A 503 21.66 -25.41 -15.86
N VAL A 504 20.61 -25.41 -16.65
CA VAL A 504 19.35 -26.12 -16.35
C VAL A 504 19.32 -27.40 -17.18
N SER A 505 19.14 -28.53 -16.51
CA SER A 505 19.04 -29.86 -17.13
C SER A 505 17.74 -30.54 -16.71
N LYS A 506 17.31 -31.51 -17.50
CA LYS A 506 16.23 -32.43 -17.17
C LYS A 506 16.82 -33.82 -16.90
N GLU A 507 16.26 -34.47 -15.91
CA GLU A 507 16.54 -35.86 -15.60
C GLU A 507 15.22 -36.65 -15.61
N GLU A 508 15.20 -37.75 -16.34
CA GLU A 508 14.07 -38.67 -16.31
C GLU A 508 14.25 -39.63 -15.15
N THR A 509 13.33 -39.62 -14.22
CA THR A 509 13.28 -40.50 -13.06
C THR A 509 12.07 -41.41 -13.14
N ASP A 510 12.03 -42.50 -12.37
CA ASP A 510 10.86 -43.40 -12.28
C ASP A 510 9.56 -42.69 -11.88
N GLN A 511 9.66 -41.51 -11.30
CA GLN A 511 8.52 -40.67 -10.86
C GLN A 511 8.17 -39.55 -11.86
N GLY A 512 8.86 -39.46 -12.99
CA GLY A 512 8.67 -38.45 -14.03
C GLY A 512 9.91 -37.59 -14.27
N THR A 513 9.76 -36.57 -15.11
CA THR A 513 10.85 -35.63 -15.43
C THR A 513 11.05 -34.63 -14.31
N VAL A 514 12.29 -34.50 -13.85
CA VAL A 514 12.69 -33.48 -12.83
C VAL A 514 13.67 -32.51 -13.47
N SER A 515 13.52 -31.22 -13.16
CA SER A 515 14.44 -30.18 -13.61
C SER A 515 15.41 -29.79 -12.49
N HIS A 516 16.68 -29.73 -12.83
CA HIS A 516 17.78 -29.33 -11.95
C HIS A 516 18.46 -28.08 -12.48
N MET A 517 19.01 -27.26 -11.59
CA MET A 517 19.85 -26.13 -11.94
C MET A 517 21.15 -26.21 -11.15
N CYS A 518 22.29 -26.02 -11.82
CA CYS A 518 23.60 -26.02 -11.17
C CYS A 518 24.46 -24.85 -11.65
N LEU A 519 25.36 -24.42 -10.77
CA LEU A 519 26.42 -23.49 -11.11
C LEU A 519 27.58 -24.25 -11.75
N LEU A 520 27.96 -23.86 -12.96
CA LEU A 520 29.06 -24.51 -13.69
C LEU A 520 30.42 -24.01 -13.18
N ASN A 521 31.32 -24.97 -12.97
CA ASN A 521 32.72 -24.65 -12.75
C ASN A 521 33.41 -24.28 -14.09
N PRO A 522 34.64 -23.72 -14.10
CA PRO A 522 35.31 -23.30 -15.32
C PRO A 522 35.46 -24.42 -16.41
N SER A 523 35.69 -25.67 -16.00
CA SER A 523 35.82 -26.79 -16.93
C SER A 523 34.47 -27.20 -17.53
N GLU A 524 33.44 -27.31 -16.69
CA GLU A 524 32.07 -27.62 -17.13
C GLU A 524 31.54 -26.55 -18.07
N ARG A 525 31.88 -25.28 -17.79
CA ARG A 525 31.50 -24.15 -18.63
C ARG A 525 32.08 -24.23 -20.04
N VAL A 526 33.34 -24.64 -20.19
CA VAL A 526 33.94 -24.90 -21.52
C VAL A 526 33.15 -25.99 -22.24
N GLY A 527 32.82 -27.08 -21.53
CA GLY A 527 32.05 -28.19 -22.09
C GLY A 527 30.66 -27.77 -22.56
N GLU A 528 29.94 -27.00 -21.73
CA GLU A 528 28.60 -26.51 -22.07
C GLU A 528 28.62 -25.57 -23.28
N ILE A 529 29.57 -24.62 -23.35
CA ILE A 529 29.70 -23.71 -24.48
C ILE A 529 30.09 -24.50 -25.75
N ALA A 530 30.97 -25.51 -25.64
CA ALA A 530 31.30 -26.37 -26.76
C ALA A 530 30.07 -27.17 -27.25
N LYS A 531 29.24 -27.68 -26.33
CA LYS A 531 27.96 -28.34 -26.66
C LYS A 531 26.98 -27.37 -27.35
N MET A 532 26.90 -26.11 -26.90
CA MET A 532 26.08 -25.07 -27.55
C MET A 532 26.56 -24.74 -28.97
N LEU A 533 27.85 -24.88 -29.26
CA LEU A 533 28.43 -24.63 -30.59
C LEU A 533 28.25 -25.79 -31.58
N SER A 534 28.32 -27.03 -31.11
CA SER A 534 28.37 -28.23 -31.96
C SER A 534 27.19 -29.19 -31.82
N GLY A 535 26.29 -28.93 -30.86
CA GLY A 535 25.25 -29.89 -30.48
C GLY A 535 25.78 -30.98 -29.55
N SER A 536 25.14 -32.18 -29.57
CA SER A 536 25.48 -33.30 -28.68
C SER A 536 26.90 -33.86 -28.86
N ASP A 537 27.43 -33.78 -30.08
CA ASP A 537 28.74 -34.32 -30.40
C ASP A 537 29.83 -33.25 -30.27
N VAL A 538 30.46 -33.21 -29.10
CA VAL A 538 31.49 -32.23 -28.79
C VAL A 538 32.83 -32.63 -29.42
N SER A 539 33.23 -31.94 -30.50
CA SER A 539 34.51 -32.12 -31.16
C SER A 539 35.63 -31.33 -30.48
N ALA A 540 36.89 -31.72 -30.70
CA ALA A 540 38.05 -30.95 -30.21
C ALA A 540 38.04 -29.49 -30.74
N ALA A 541 37.62 -29.26 -31.98
CA ALA A 541 37.47 -27.95 -32.58
C ALA A 541 36.39 -27.10 -31.85
N ALA A 542 35.29 -27.72 -31.39
CA ALA A 542 34.26 -27.02 -30.62
C ALA A 542 34.79 -26.59 -29.23
N ILE A 543 35.62 -27.41 -28.59
CA ILE A 543 36.29 -27.07 -27.34
C ILE A 543 37.25 -25.88 -27.51
N ASP A 544 38.05 -25.89 -28.58
CA ASP A 544 38.99 -24.79 -28.87
C ASP A 544 38.24 -23.47 -29.17
N ASN A 545 37.14 -23.58 -29.92
CA ASN A 545 36.28 -22.42 -30.16
C ASN A 545 35.63 -21.91 -28.86
N ALA A 546 35.18 -22.82 -27.98
CA ALA A 546 34.63 -22.45 -26.67
C ALA A 546 35.65 -21.74 -25.78
N LYS A 547 36.90 -22.23 -25.74
CA LYS A 547 37.99 -21.57 -25.02
C LYS A 547 38.26 -20.19 -25.59
N THR A 548 38.29 -20.06 -26.92
CA THR A 548 38.47 -18.76 -27.60
C THR A 548 37.37 -17.77 -27.21
N LEU A 549 36.10 -18.17 -27.21
CA LEU A 549 34.97 -17.34 -26.80
C LEU A 549 35.07 -16.92 -25.32
N LEU A 550 35.57 -17.79 -24.46
CA LEU A 550 35.80 -17.55 -23.04
C LEU A 550 37.05 -16.71 -22.76
N GLY A 551 37.91 -16.47 -23.75
CA GLY A 551 39.20 -15.80 -23.58
C GLY A 551 40.20 -16.61 -22.75
N ILE A 552 40.06 -17.94 -22.74
CA ILE A 552 40.96 -18.88 -22.07
C ILE A 552 41.95 -19.41 -23.11
N GLN A 553 43.24 -19.30 -22.81
CA GLN A 553 44.31 -19.88 -23.67
C GLN A 553 44.49 -21.36 -23.41
#